data_1f998626b04ef7ae01eb9eaa79313edc
#
_entry.id   1f998626b04ef7ae01eb9eaa79313edc
#
_cell.length_a   1.000
_cell.length_b   1.000
_cell.length_c   1.000
_cell.angle_alpha   90.00
_cell.angle_beta   90.00
_cell.angle_gamma   90.00
#
_symmetry.space_group_name_H-M   'P 1'
#
loop_
_entity.id
_entity.type
_entity.pdbx_description
1 polymer ?
#
loop_
_entity_poly.entity_id
_entity_poly.type
_entity_poly.pdbx_seq_one_letter_code
_entity_poly.pdbx_strand_id
1 'polypeptide(L)'
;MKKYRWLLMPILLFCSVWLLFHTVLFVGVVPSSSMEPTIPEGSIILGNRLVGSLGQGDIIVFRHEGKTLVKRVVAVPGDTVYLDDLDGSFTVNRETPNATRILTVPENCFFVVGDSRDNSLDSRVWENPFLTADEVIAVSVGAFPFASE
;
A
#
# COMPACT_ATOMS: atom_id res chain seq x y z
N MET A 1 3.30 -20.71 -46.06
CA MET A 1 3.53 -20.22 -44.70
C MET A 1 3.80 -18.68 -44.59
N LYS A 2 3.69 -17.88 -45.69
CA LYS A 2 3.90 -16.41 -45.64
C LYS A 2 2.64 -15.59 -45.32
N LYS A 3 1.44 -16.22 -45.35
CA LYS A 3 0.14 -15.53 -45.35
C LYS A 3 -0.24 -14.85 -44.03
N TYR A 4 0.37 -15.22 -42.88
CA TYR A 4 0.01 -14.69 -41.54
C TYR A 4 1.15 -13.93 -40.87
N ARG A 5 2.25 -13.64 -41.56
CA ARG A 5 3.40 -12.92 -40.97
C ARG A 5 3.05 -11.49 -40.50
N TRP A 6 2.09 -10.87 -41.13
CA TRP A 6 1.63 -9.53 -40.81
C TRP A 6 0.85 -9.48 -39.47
N LEU A 7 0.29 -10.64 -39.03
CA LEU A 7 -0.39 -10.76 -37.75
C LEU A 7 0.58 -10.90 -36.56
N LEU A 8 1.83 -11.28 -36.79
CA LEU A 8 2.80 -11.51 -35.73
C LEU A 8 3.10 -10.21 -34.94
N MET A 9 3.26 -9.08 -35.64
CA MET A 9 3.56 -7.79 -35.00
C MET A 9 2.43 -7.32 -34.07
N PRO A 10 1.18 -7.24 -34.50
CA PRO A 10 0.10 -6.83 -33.59
C PRO A 10 -0.12 -7.83 -32.44
N ILE A 11 0.08 -9.13 -32.65
CA ILE A 11 0.00 -10.12 -31.58
C ILE A 11 1.14 -9.91 -30.55
N LEU A 12 2.37 -9.73 -31.01
CA LEU A 12 3.51 -9.47 -30.11
C LEU A 12 3.32 -8.17 -29.33
N LEU A 13 2.82 -7.12 -29.98
CA LEU A 13 2.51 -5.86 -29.32
C LEU A 13 1.41 -6.04 -28.25
N PHE A 14 0.33 -6.73 -28.60
CA PHE A 14 -0.74 -7.02 -27.67
C PHE A 14 -0.24 -7.83 -26.46
N CYS A 15 0.53 -8.89 -26.71
CA CYS A 15 1.09 -9.72 -25.64
C CYS A 15 2.05 -8.93 -24.74
N SER A 16 2.89 -8.05 -25.31
CA SER A 16 3.83 -7.25 -24.51
C SER A 16 3.13 -6.20 -23.67
N VAL A 17 2.11 -5.53 -24.21
CA VAL A 17 1.28 -4.58 -23.47
C VAL A 17 0.49 -5.29 -22.36
N TRP A 18 -0.14 -6.43 -22.69
CA TRP A 18 -0.85 -7.25 -21.72
C TRP A 18 0.06 -7.73 -20.59
N LEU A 19 1.27 -8.19 -20.91
CA LEU A 19 2.26 -8.62 -19.94
C LEU A 19 2.68 -7.46 -19.03
N LEU A 20 2.92 -6.26 -19.58
CA LEU A 20 3.26 -5.07 -18.83
C LEU A 20 2.18 -4.72 -17.79
N PHE A 21 0.91 -4.68 -18.20
CA PHE A 21 -0.21 -4.40 -17.29
C PHE A 21 -0.39 -5.50 -16.24
N HIS A 22 -0.09 -6.75 -16.58
CA HIS A 22 -0.30 -7.86 -15.66
C HIS A 22 0.82 -8.03 -14.64
N THR A 23 2.07 -7.73 -15.02
CA THR A 23 3.25 -8.00 -14.19
C THR A 23 3.82 -6.76 -13.51
N VAL A 24 3.71 -5.58 -14.14
CA VAL A 24 4.39 -4.37 -13.67
C VAL A 24 3.41 -3.35 -13.08
N LEU A 25 2.28 -3.14 -13.75
CA LEU A 25 1.35 -2.09 -13.35
C LEU A 25 0.21 -2.64 -12.48
N PHE A 26 -0.10 -1.89 -11.44
CA PHE A 26 -1.33 -2.01 -10.67
C PHE A 26 -2.20 -0.77 -10.92
N VAL A 27 -3.47 -1.01 -11.20
CA VAL A 27 -4.48 0.05 -11.30
C VAL A 27 -5.67 -0.35 -10.43
N GLY A 28 -6.12 0.55 -9.59
CA GLY A 28 -7.25 0.32 -8.71
C GLY A 28 -8.01 1.60 -8.40
N VAL A 29 -9.20 1.44 -7.83
CA VAL A 29 -9.99 2.56 -7.28
C VAL A 29 -9.91 2.49 -5.77
N VAL A 30 -9.74 3.62 -5.10
CA VAL A 30 -9.68 3.74 -3.64
C VAL A 30 -11.11 3.95 -3.11
N PRO A 31 -11.74 2.95 -2.47
CA PRO A 31 -13.16 3.01 -2.13
C PRO A 31 -13.44 3.64 -0.76
N SER A 32 -12.44 4.21 -0.09
CA SER A 32 -12.59 4.72 1.27
C SER A 32 -11.75 5.97 1.53
N SER A 33 -12.18 6.77 2.48
CA SER A 33 -11.53 8.01 2.94
C SER A 33 -10.31 7.80 3.84
N SER A 34 -9.87 6.56 4.09
CA SER A 34 -8.80 6.26 5.06
C SER A 34 -7.43 6.85 4.71
N MET A 35 -7.22 7.27 3.47
CA MET A 35 -5.99 7.91 2.98
C MET A 35 -6.16 9.41 2.71
N GLU A 36 -7.29 9.98 3.07
CA GLU A 36 -7.47 11.43 3.01
C GLU A 36 -6.58 12.16 4.02
N PRO A 37 -6.11 13.37 3.68
CA PRO A 37 -6.35 14.12 2.44
C PRO A 37 -5.42 13.72 1.29
N THR A 38 -4.46 12.83 1.48
CA THR A 38 -3.44 12.48 0.47
C THR A 38 -4.06 11.81 -0.75
N ILE A 39 -4.97 10.88 -0.54
CA ILE A 39 -5.71 10.19 -1.60
C ILE A 39 -7.19 10.28 -1.28
N PRO A 40 -7.94 11.14 -1.99
CA PRO A 40 -9.39 11.24 -1.82
C PRO A 40 -10.11 9.94 -2.17
N GLU A 41 -11.23 9.69 -1.51
CA GLU A 41 -12.12 8.59 -1.86
C GLU A 41 -12.54 8.67 -3.34
N GLY A 42 -12.66 7.53 -4.01
CA GLY A 42 -12.96 7.43 -5.43
C GLY A 42 -11.76 7.66 -6.37
N SER A 43 -10.58 8.02 -5.85
CA SER A 43 -9.37 8.22 -6.67
C SER A 43 -8.94 6.93 -7.37
N ILE A 44 -8.36 7.08 -8.56
CA ILE A 44 -7.64 6.00 -9.24
C ILE A 44 -6.20 6.01 -8.74
N ILE A 45 -5.76 4.88 -8.18
CA ILE A 45 -4.37 4.66 -7.75
C ILE A 45 -3.62 3.87 -8.82
N LEU A 46 -2.43 4.35 -9.16
CA LEU A 46 -1.45 3.63 -9.97
C LEU A 46 -0.33 3.11 -9.07
N GLY A 47 0.06 1.88 -9.27
CA GLY A 47 1.12 1.24 -8.49
C GLY A 47 2.08 0.43 -9.36
N ASN A 48 3.29 0.22 -8.83
CA ASN A 48 4.28 -0.69 -9.37
C ASN A 48 4.22 -2.02 -8.61
N ARG A 49 3.98 -3.12 -9.33
CA ARG A 49 3.98 -4.49 -8.75
C ARG A 49 5.38 -5.05 -8.51
N LEU A 50 6.39 -4.47 -9.17
CA LEU A 50 7.78 -4.83 -8.90
C LEU A 50 8.22 -4.13 -7.61
N VAL A 51 7.79 -4.70 -6.48
CA VAL A 51 8.07 -4.16 -5.15
C VAL A 51 9.54 -4.43 -4.82
N GLY A 52 10.31 -3.35 -4.66
CA GLY A 52 11.67 -3.39 -4.14
C GLY A 52 11.70 -3.28 -2.62
N SER A 53 12.72 -2.63 -2.08
CA SER A 53 12.77 -2.28 -0.67
C SER A 53 11.74 -1.20 -0.36
N LEU A 54 10.90 -1.45 0.64
CA LEU A 54 9.95 -0.48 1.15
C LEU A 54 10.59 0.41 2.22
N GLY A 55 10.28 1.70 2.18
CA GLY A 55 10.73 2.69 3.13
C GLY A 55 9.58 3.37 3.87
N GLN A 56 9.92 4.10 4.94
CA GLN A 56 8.96 4.97 5.60
C GLN A 56 8.43 6.02 4.61
N GLY A 57 7.11 6.23 4.63
CA GLY A 57 6.43 7.17 3.74
C GLY A 57 5.85 6.54 2.49
N ASP A 58 6.28 5.34 2.09
CA ASP A 58 5.72 4.66 0.93
C ASP A 58 4.23 4.36 1.13
N ILE A 59 3.44 4.64 0.11
CA ILE A 59 2.04 4.24 0.07
C ILE A 59 1.96 2.91 -0.67
N ILE A 60 1.40 1.91 -0.02
CA ILE A 60 1.34 0.55 -0.54
C ILE A 60 -0.10 0.07 -0.69
N VAL A 61 -0.28 -0.77 -1.70
CA VAL A 61 -1.49 -1.59 -1.89
C VAL A 61 -1.16 -2.99 -1.45
N PHE A 62 -1.96 -3.56 -0.58
CA PHE A 62 -1.71 -4.89 -0.02
C PHE A 62 -3.01 -5.64 0.23
N ARG A 63 -2.91 -6.94 0.51
CA ARG A 63 -4.06 -7.78 0.87
C ARG A 63 -3.95 -8.19 2.33
N HIS A 64 -4.95 -7.81 3.11
CA HIS A 64 -5.04 -8.17 4.52
C HIS A 64 -6.43 -8.69 4.82
N GLU A 65 -6.54 -9.86 5.46
CA GLU A 65 -7.81 -10.53 5.78
C GLU A 65 -8.79 -10.63 4.59
N GLY A 66 -8.25 -10.91 3.39
CA GLY A 66 -9.04 -11.05 2.17
C GLY A 66 -9.48 -9.73 1.52
N LYS A 67 -9.17 -8.58 2.12
CA LYS A 67 -9.47 -7.24 1.57
C LYS A 67 -8.22 -6.63 0.96
N THR A 68 -8.39 -5.87 -0.12
CA THR A 68 -7.33 -5.04 -0.67
C THR A 68 -7.40 -3.66 -0.03
N LEU A 69 -6.32 -3.25 0.59
CA LEU A 69 -6.22 -2.00 1.35
C LEU A 69 -5.09 -1.13 0.79
N VAL A 70 -5.20 0.18 1.05
CA VAL A 70 -4.15 1.17 0.75
C VAL A 70 -3.79 1.87 2.05
N LYS A 71 -2.52 1.84 2.44
CA LYS A 71 -2.02 2.50 3.64
C LYS A 71 -0.59 3.01 3.40
N ARG A 72 -0.13 3.83 4.34
CA ARG A 72 1.25 4.35 4.37
C ARG A 72 2.11 3.52 5.31
N VAL A 73 3.31 3.15 4.85
CA VAL A 73 4.35 2.56 5.69
C VAL A 73 4.88 3.65 6.63
N VAL A 74 4.77 3.44 7.93
CA VAL A 74 5.24 4.40 8.94
C VAL A 74 6.39 3.85 9.77
N ALA A 75 6.55 2.53 9.82
CA ALA A 75 7.73 1.90 10.40
C ALA A 75 8.14 0.65 9.59
N VAL A 76 9.45 0.43 9.51
CA VAL A 76 10.10 -0.63 8.74
C VAL A 76 10.81 -1.61 9.69
N PRO A 77 11.30 -2.77 9.20
CA PRO A 77 12.01 -3.75 10.05
C PRO A 77 13.08 -3.12 10.94
N GLY A 78 13.05 -3.45 12.22
CA GLY A 78 13.96 -2.94 13.23
C GLY A 78 13.53 -1.64 13.92
N ASP A 79 12.54 -0.93 13.37
CA ASP A 79 11.97 0.25 14.03
C ASP A 79 11.16 -0.15 15.26
N THR A 80 11.11 0.76 16.24
CA THR A 80 10.26 0.62 17.42
C THR A 80 9.13 1.64 17.39
N VAL A 81 7.90 1.16 17.45
CA VAL A 81 6.68 1.97 17.50
C VAL A 81 6.20 2.06 18.95
N TYR A 82 6.06 3.28 19.46
CA TYR A 82 5.49 3.59 20.76
C TYR A 82 4.06 4.06 20.53
N LEU A 83 3.09 3.22 20.87
CA LEU A 83 1.67 3.41 20.58
C LEU A 83 0.90 3.69 21.88
N ASP A 84 0.05 4.71 21.88
CA ASP A 84 -0.96 4.93 22.90
C ASP A 84 -2.31 4.39 22.42
N ASP A 85 -2.82 3.35 23.08
CA ASP A 85 -4.10 2.71 22.70
C ASP A 85 -5.32 3.57 23.09
N LEU A 86 -5.14 4.61 23.91
CA LEU A 86 -6.25 5.46 24.36
C LEU A 86 -6.71 6.42 23.26
N ASP A 87 -5.76 6.99 22.52
CA ASP A 87 -6.04 7.97 21.47
C ASP A 87 -5.52 7.56 20.09
N GLY A 88 -4.84 6.40 19.99
CA GLY A 88 -4.25 5.89 18.76
C GLY A 88 -3.06 6.70 18.27
N SER A 89 -2.49 7.58 19.10
CA SER A 89 -1.26 8.31 18.77
C SER A 89 -0.06 7.38 18.81
N PHE A 90 0.94 7.64 18.00
CA PHE A 90 2.18 6.85 18.00
C PHE A 90 3.39 7.69 17.59
N THR A 91 4.55 7.21 17.98
CA THR A 91 5.85 7.70 17.53
C THR A 91 6.72 6.53 17.10
N VAL A 92 7.64 6.78 16.18
CA VAL A 92 8.60 5.77 15.70
C VAL A 92 9.98 6.15 16.20
N ASN A 93 10.68 5.19 16.83
CA ASN A 93 12.03 5.35 17.36
C ASN A 93 12.19 6.50 18.38
N ARG A 94 11.09 6.93 18.95
CA ARG A 94 11.07 7.99 19.97
C ARG A 94 10.10 7.60 21.08
N GLU A 95 10.64 7.36 22.26
CA GLU A 95 9.85 7.05 23.44
C GLU A 95 8.91 8.20 23.82
N THR A 96 7.68 7.83 24.21
CA THR A 96 6.69 8.75 24.75
C THR A 96 6.18 8.26 26.09
N PRO A 97 5.94 9.17 27.06
CA PRO A 97 5.48 8.79 28.41
C PRO A 97 4.12 8.09 28.43
N ASN A 98 3.29 8.34 27.42
CA ASN A 98 1.92 7.81 27.33
C ASN A 98 1.82 6.52 26.52
N ALA A 99 2.92 5.98 26.02
CA ALA A 99 2.88 4.73 25.25
C ALA A 99 2.38 3.58 26.12
N THR A 100 1.29 2.95 25.70
CA THR A 100 0.70 1.77 26.35
C THR A 100 1.24 0.47 25.74
N ARG A 101 1.64 0.53 24.45
CA ARG A 101 2.30 -0.59 23.75
C ARG A 101 3.60 -0.13 23.10
N ILE A 102 4.62 -1.00 23.21
CA ILE A 102 5.92 -0.83 22.56
C ILE A 102 6.09 -2.02 21.61
N LEU A 103 6.17 -1.73 20.31
CA LEU A 103 6.16 -2.72 19.25
C LEU A 103 7.43 -2.58 18.42
N THR A 104 8.30 -3.60 18.41
CA THR A 104 9.43 -3.64 17.47
C THR A 104 9.00 -4.35 16.20
N VAL A 105 9.18 -3.68 15.07
CA VAL A 105 8.79 -4.22 13.74
C VAL A 105 9.72 -5.40 13.40
N PRO A 106 9.17 -6.61 13.20
CA PRO A 106 9.96 -7.78 12.85
C PRO A 106 10.56 -7.68 11.44
N GLU A 107 11.54 -8.56 11.15
CA GLU A 107 12.06 -8.73 9.79
C GLU A 107 10.94 -9.05 8.79
N ASN A 108 11.02 -8.49 7.61
CA ASN A 108 10.03 -8.63 6.54
C ASN A 108 8.60 -8.16 6.90
N CYS A 109 8.46 -7.37 7.94
CA CYS A 109 7.19 -6.79 8.36
C CYS A 109 7.22 -5.27 8.32
N PHE A 110 6.03 -4.68 8.28
CA PHE A 110 5.83 -3.23 8.24
C PHE A 110 4.71 -2.84 9.19
N PHE A 111 4.81 -1.64 9.76
CA PHE A 111 3.70 -1.01 10.47
C PHE A 111 3.10 0.05 9.56
N VAL A 112 1.80 -0.10 9.24
CA VAL A 112 1.13 0.69 8.21
C VAL A 112 -0.07 1.41 8.79
N VAL A 113 -0.28 2.67 8.40
CA VAL A 113 -1.34 3.51 8.94
C VAL A 113 -1.99 4.33 7.82
N GLY A 114 -3.30 4.57 7.97
CA GLY A 114 -4.02 5.49 7.10
C GLY A 114 -3.71 6.95 7.42
N ASP A 115 -3.74 7.82 6.42
CA ASP A 115 -3.50 9.25 6.59
C ASP A 115 -4.67 9.94 7.33
N SER A 116 -5.90 9.45 7.14
CA SER A 116 -7.07 9.85 7.91
C SER A 116 -7.14 9.02 9.21
N ARG A 117 -6.57 9.55 10.28
CA ARG A 117 -6.35 8.82 11.54
C ARG A 117 -7.63 8.29 12.18
N ASP A 118 -8.70 9.05 12.12
CA ASP A 118 -9.99 8.72 12.75
C ASP A 118 -10.82 7.75 11.91
N ASN A 119 -10.56 7.67 10.59
CA ASN A 119 -11.32 6.86 9.65
C ASN A 119 -10.51 5.68 9.10
N SER A 120 -9.50 5.21 9.82
CA SER A 120 -8.62 4.14 9.35
C SER A 120 -8.57 2.96 10.32
N LEU A 121 -8.93 1.79 9.81
CA LEU A 121 -8.61 0.51 10.44
C LEU A 121 -7.26 0.04 9.89
N ASP A 122 -6.24 0.06 10.74
CA ASP A 122 -4.85 -0.18 10.34
C ASP A 122 -4.05 -0.83 11.48
N SER A 123 -2.73 -0.88 11.37
CA SER A 123 -1.82 -1.53 12.32
C SER A 123 -2.02 -1.12 13.78
N ARG A 124 -2.60 0.03 14.04
CA ARG A 124 -2.86 0.51 15.41
C ARG A 124 -3.92 -0.33 16.13
N VAL A 125 -4.87 -0.89 15.37
CA VAL A 125 -6.07 -1.57 15.92
C VAL A 125 -6.16 -3.04 15.51
N TRP A 126 -5.30 -3.53 14.63
CA TRP A 126 -5.29 -4.95 14.26
C TRP A 126 -4.81 -5.83 15.40
N GLU A 127 -5.30 -7.05 15.48
CA GLU A 127 -4.84 -8.07 16.44
C GLU A 127 -3.36 -8.38 16.23
N ASN A 128 -2.93 -8.63 14.98
CA ASN A 128 -1.54 -8.62 14.59
C ASN A 128 -1.21 -7.26 13.94
N PRO A 129 -0.44 -6.38 14.60
CA PRO A 129 -0.19 -5.03 14.10
C PRO A 129 0.75 -4.97 12.89
N PHE A 130 1.31 -6.09 12.47
CA PHE A 130 2.32 -6.12 11.43
C PHE A 130 1.80 -6.71 10.13
N LEU A 131 2.04 -5.96 9.04
CA LEU A 131 1.85 -6.41 7.67
C LEU A 131 3.12 -7.12 7.20
N THR A 132 3.01 -8.29 6.60
CA THR A 132 4.16 -8.99 6.01
C THR A 132 4.44 -8.49 4.58
N ALA A 133 5.69 -8.57 4.14
CA ALA A 133 6.09 -8.18 2.79
C ALA A 133 5.32 -8.95 1.70
N ASP A 134 4.98 -10.22 1.96
CA ASP A 134 4.26 -11.08 1.00
C ASP A 134 2.82 -10.64 0.76
N GLU A 135 2.23 -9.86 1.67
CA GLU A 135 0.89 -9.30 1.51
C GLU A 135 0.87 -8.09 0.58
N VAL A 136 2.04 -7.49 0.29
CA VAL A 136 2.16 -6.28 -0.54
C VAL A 136 1.97 -6.63 -2.01
N ILE A 137 1.01 -5.97 -2.66
CA ILE A 137 0.66 -6.15 -4.08
C ILE A 137 1.41 -5.17 -4.97
N ALA A 138 1.52 -3.91 -4.51
CA ALA A 138 2.15 -2.84 -5.29
C ALA A 138 2.54 -1.65 -4.38
N VAL A 139 3.52 -0.88 -4.85
CA VAL A 139 3.85 0.45 -4.29
C VAL A 139 3.20 1.52 -5.15
N SER A 140 2.51 2.46 -4.54
CA SER A 140 1.88 3.58 -5.26
C SER A 140 2.93 4.46 -5.91
N VAL A 141 2.73 4.76 -7.19
CA VAL A 141 3.52 5.74 -7.93
C VAL A 141 2.73 7.04 -8.15
N GLY A 142 1.44 7.03 -7.84
CA GLY A 142 0.57 8.19 -7.91
C GLY A 142 -0.90 7.84 -7.74
N ALA A 143 -1.69 8.83 -7.38
CA ALA A 143 -3.13 8.74 -7.33
C ALA A 143 -3.74 9.97 -8.00
N PHE A 144 -4.85 9.76 -8.69
CA PHE A 144 -5.55 10.79 -9.45
C PHE A 144 -7.00 10.84 -8.96
N PRO A 145 -7.45 11.98 -8.43
CA PRO A 145 -8.85 12.12 -8.04
C PRO A 145 -9.73 11.95 -9.29
N PHE A 146 -10.76 11.13 -9.15
CA PHE A 146 -11.79 11.09 -10.18
C PHE A 146 -12.61 12.38 -10.04
N ALA A 147 -12.57 13.27 -11.04
CA ALA A 147 -13.38 14.47 -11.02
C ALA A 147 -14.86 14.04 -11.03
N SER A 148 -15.53 14.10 -9.86
CA SER A 148 -16.98 14.11 -9.80
C SER A 148 -17.41 15.54 -10.15
N GLU A 149 -17.97 15.73 -11.34
CA GLU A 149 -18.74 16.94 -11.65
C GLU A 149 -19.93 17.06 -10.69
#